data_a2c324a082f90e47e0a1d45528df5304
#
_entry.id   a2c324a082f90e47e0a1d45528df5304
#
_cell.length_a   1.000
_cell.length_b   1.000
_cell.length_c   1.000
_cell.angle_alpha   90.00
_cell.angle_beta   90.00
_cell.angle_gamma   90.00
#
_symmetry.space_group_name_H-M   'P 1'
#
loop_
_entity.id
_entity.type
_entity.pdbx_description
1 polymer ?
#
loop_
_entity_poly.entity_id
_entity_poly.type
_entity_poly.pdbx_seq_one_letter_code
_entity_poly.pdbx_strand_id
1 'polypeptide(L)'
;MSPIPFRFAALGCTALLMLALAGCGAPTLLTPDGPVSVVILDEQAAATAISRYRAQHGLGAVVIDPSLIRAASYQAASNAKIGRLSHESGGTFEARMAQAGFGRAYAAENLSAGANTFDEVLARWKASPEHNKNMLIPQLKRVGIARVDAPGTRYKRFWALVLAGG
;
A
#
# COMPACT_ATOMS: atom_id res chain seq x y z
N MET A 1 77.19 -42.07 -41.45
CA MET A 1 76.07 -42.94 -41.71
C MET A 1 74.84 -42.27 -40.96
N SER A 2 74.02 -41.61 -41.75
CA SER A 2 72.85 -40.91 -41.25
C SER A 2 71.58 -41.71 -41.59
N PRO A 3 70.60 -41.80 -40.75
CA PRO A 3 69.26 -42.12 -41.19
C PRO A 3 68.30 -40.90 -41.12
N ILE A 4 67.45 -40.86 -42.09
CA ILE A 4 66.47 -39.91 -42.50
C ILE A 4 65.30 -39.92 -41.54
N PRO A 5 64.67 -38.76 -41.19
CA PRO A 5 63.45 -38.76 -40.36
C PRO A 5 62.20 -38.90 -41.21
N PHE A 6 61.31 -39.78 -40.77
CA PHE A 6 59.95 -39.92 -41.26
C PHE A 6 59.04 -38.84 -40.65
N ARG A 7 58.35 -38.10 -41.53
CA ARG A 7 57.31 -37.17 -41.14
C ARG A 7 55.93 -37.89 -41.12
N PHE A 8 55.31 -37.98 -39.98
CA PHE A 8 53.91 -38.31 -39.90
C PHE A 8 53.08 -37.04 -39.76
N ALA A 9 52.17 -36.79 -40.70
CA ALA A 9 51.16 -35.74 -40.64
C ALA A 9 50.01 -36.27 -39.83
N ALA A 10 49.74 -35.66 -38.68
CA ALA A 10 48.54 -35.92 -37.89
C ALA A 10 47.43 -34.94 -38.30
N LEU A 11 46.41 -35.48 -38.96
CA LEU A 11 45.11 -34.71 -39.11
C LEU A 11 44.48 -34.53 -37.76
N GLY A 12 44.45 -33.30 -37.28
CA GLY A 12 43.69 -32.92 -36.11
C GLY A 12 42.22 -32.73 -36.45
N CYS A 13 41.38 -33.62 -35.97
CA CYS A 13 39.92 -33.48 -36.00
C CYS A 13 39.49 -32.64 -34.81
N THR A 14 39.23 -31.34 -34.99
CA THR A 14 38.70 -30.46 -33.97
C THR A 14 37.19 -30.73 -33.84
N ALA A 15 36.83 -31.49 -32.83
CA ALA A 15 35.42 -31.63 -32.43
C ALA A 15 35.00 -30.35 -31.67
N LEU A 16 34.13 -29.54 -32.29
CA LEU A 16 33.52 -28.38 -31.70
C LEU A 16 32.40 -28.85 -30.75
N LEU A 17 32.67 -28.85 -29.43
CA LEU A 17 31.74 -29.18 -28.39
C LEU A 17 30.82 -27.95 -28.17
N MET A 18 29.60 -27.97 -28.76
CA MET A 18 28.56 -26.98 -28.48
C MET A 18 27.99 -27.25 -27.08
N LEU A 19 28.43 -26.43 -26.11
CA LEU A 19 27.81 -26.40 -24.78
C LEU A 19 26.48 -25.66 -24.88
N ALA A 20 25.39 -26.41 -24.94
CA ALA A 20 24.04 -25.85 -24.78
C ALA A 20 23.88 -25.45 -23.32
N LEU A 21 23.96 -24.15 -23.00
CA LEU A 21 23.51 -23.59 -21.73
C LEU A 21 21.99 -23.69 -21.70
N ALA A 22 21.46 -24.74 -21.07
CA ALA A 22 20.08 -24.77 -20.63
C ALA A 22 19.93 -23.70 -19.56
N GLY A 23 19.42 -22.53 -19.94
CA GLY A 23 19.01 -21.49 -19.02
C GLY A 23 17.83 -22.00 -18.19
N CYS A 24 18.09 -22.43 -16.95
CA CYS A 24 17.05 -22.57 -15.94
C CYS A 24 16.48 -21.17 -15.70
N GLY A 25 15.40 -20.84 -16.41
CA GLY A 25 14.57 -19.70 -16.06
C GLY A 25 14.02 -19.93 -14.67
N ALA A 26 14.61 -19.27 -13.66
CA ALA A 26 14.00 -19.19 -12.35
C ALA A 26 12.57 -18.62 -12.51
N PRO A 27 11.55 -19.19 -11.85
CA PRO A 27 10.22 -18.61 -11.89
C PRO A 27 10.32 -17.18 -11.38
N THR A 28 10.10 -16.21 -12.26
CA THR A 28 9.95 -14.82 -11.88
C THR A 28 8.69 -14.77 -11.01
N LEU A 29 8.88 -14.71 -9.69
CA LEU A 29 7.79 -14.34 -8.80
C LEU A 29 7.36 -12.95 -9.26
N LEU A 30 6.17 -12.87 -9.85
CA LEU A 30 5.53 -11.61 -10.18
C LEU A 30 5.30 -10.87 -8.85
N THR A 31 6.28 -10.09 -8.44
CA THR A 31 6.02 -8.98 -7.54
C THR A 31 5.05 -8.06 -8.27
N PRO A 32 4.06 -7.46 -7.61
CA PRO A 32 3.18 -6.48 -8.24
C PRO A 32 4.04 -5.27 -8.63
N ASP A 33 4.67 -5.33 -9.82
CA ASP A 33 5.63 -4.33 -10.28
C ASP A 33 4.89 -3.15 -10.90
N GLY A 34 4.57 -2.21 -10.04
CA GLY A 34 4.22 -0.86 -10.43
C GLY A 34 4.61 0.07 -9.29
N PRO A 35 5.05 1.31 -9.60
CA PRO A 35 5.43 2.24 -8.56
C PRO A 35 4.24 2.50 -7.64
N VAL A 36 4.45 2.30 -6.34
CA VAL A 36 3.51 2.72 -5.30
C VAL A 36 3.73 4.22 -5.09
N SER A 37 2.70 5.03 -5.27
CA SER A 37 2.79 6.48 -5.12
C SER A 37 1.75 7.02 -4.14
N VAL A 38 2.20 7.87 -3.22
CA VAL A 38 1.31 8.66 -2.35
C VAL A 38 0.67 9.76 -3.20
N VAL A 39 -0.64 9.89 -3.12
CA VAL A 39 -1.40 10.91 -3.83
C VAL A 39 -1.58 12.12 -2.92
N ILE A 40 -1.29 13.30 -3.44
CA ILE A 40 -1.60 14.57 -2.74
C ILE A 40 -3.11 14.74 -2.75
N LEU A 41 -3.72 14.80 -1.58
CA LEU A 41 -5.14 15.01 -1.38
C LEU A 41 -5.40 16.43 -0.87
N ASP A 42 -6.60 16.93 -1.11
CA ASP A 42 -7.14 18.06 -0.35
C ASP A 42 -7.72 17.51 0.97
N GLU A 43 -6.82 17.33 1.96
CA GLU A 43 -7.18 16.78 3.28
C GLU A 43 -8.15 17.71 4.01
N GLN A 44 -8.05 19.03 3.78
CA GLN A 44 -8.96 20.01 4.39
C GLN A 44 -10.38 19.86 3.83
N ALA A 45 -10.54 19.67 2.53
CA ALA A 45 -11.84 19.38 1.93
C ALA A 45 -12.41 18.07 2.46
N ALA A 46 -11.58 17.03 2.62
CA ALA A 46 -11.97 15.76 3.19
C ALA A 46 -12.44 15.90 4.65
N ALA A 47 -11.69 16.59 5.50
CA ALA A 47 -12.06 16.85 6.89
C ALA A 47 -13.38 17.65 6.99
N THR A 48 -13.56 18.63 6.09
CA THR A 48 -14.78 19.43 5.99
C THR A 48 -16.00 18.55 5.63
N ALA A 49 -15.86 17.66 4.66
CA ALA A 49 -16.93 16.75 4.26
C ALA A 49 -17.30 15.75 5.38
N ILE A 50 -16.30 15.20 6.08
CA ILE A 50 -16.53 14.34 7.24
C ILE A 50 -17.21 15.12 8.38
N SER A 51 -16.75 16.33 8.66
CA SER A 51 -17.35 17.21 9.70
C SER A 51 -18.79 17.56 9.39
N ARG A 52 -19.11 17.86 8.13
CA ARG A 52 -20.49 18.10 7.67
C ARG A 52 -21.37 16.86 7.87
N TYR A 53 -20.84 15.68 7.54
CA TYR A 53 -21.56 14.43 7.78
C TYR A 53 -21.79 14.18 9.27
N ARG A 54 -20.79 14.37 10.10
CA ARG A 54 -20.91 14.26 11.56
C ARG A 54 -21.95 15.24 12.13
N ALA A 55 -21.98 16.49 11.64
CA ALA A 55 -22.96 17.50 12.06
C ALA A 55 -24.41 17.09 11.75
N GLN A 56 -24.65 16.38 10.63
CA GLN A 56 -25.98 15.80 10.32
C GLN A 56 -26.44 14.76 11.36
N HIS A 57 -25.49 14.22 12.15
CA HIS A 57 -25.75 13.29 13.25
C HIS A 57 -25.59 13.93 14.64
N GLY A 58 -25.58 15.26 14.73
CA GLY A 58 -25.48 15.99 16.01
C GLY A 58 -24.06 15.93 16.65
N LEU A 59 -23.01 15.58 15.88
CA LEU A 59 -21.65 15.40 16.37
C LEU A 59 -20.76 16.58 15.99
N GLY A 60 -19.73 16.82 16.83
CA GLY A 60 -18.74 17.86 16.58
C GLY A 60 -17.86 17.57 15.35
N ALA A 61 -17.29 18.65 14.80
CA ALA A 61 -16.34 18.57 13.69
C ALA A 61 -15.05 17.85 14.09
N VAL A 62 -14.33 17.37 13.08
CA VAL A 62 -12.96 16.86 13.20
C VAL A 62 -12.00 17.84 12.52
N VAL A 63 -10.77 17.91 13.03
CA VAL A 63 -9.69 18.72 12.47
C VAL A 63 -8.56 17.83 11.99
N ILE A 64 -7.84 18.30 10.97
CA ILE A 64 -6.68 17.59 10.44
C ILE A 64 -5.59 17.48 11.51
N ASP A 65 -4.99 16.29 11.58
CA ASP A 65 -3.82 16.02 12.39
C ASP A 65 -2.69 15.41 11.55
N PRO A 66 -1.53 16.06 11.46
CA PRO A 66 -0.42 15.56 10.64
C PRO A 66 0.11 14.18 11.07
N SER A 67 -0.01 13.82 12.36
CA SER A 67 0.39 12.48 12.83
C SER A 67 -0.57 11.41 12.35
N LEU A 68 -1.88 11.72 12.30
CA LEU A 68 -2.87 10.82 11.75
C LEU A 68 -2.78 10.71 10.23
N ILE A 69 -2.40 11.79 9.51
CA ILE A 69 -2.10 11.71 8.07
C ILE A 69 -0.95 10.73 7.84
N ARG A 70 0.14 10.83 8.62
CA ARG A 70 1.27 9.89 8.51
C ARG A 70 0.85 8.45 8.79
N ALA A 71 0.04 8.21 9.83
CA ALA A 71 -0.49 6.88 10.16
C ALA A 71 -1.35 6.32 9.03
N ALA A 72 -2.26 7.14 8.46
CA ALA A 72 -3.09 6.76 7.32
C ALA A 72 -2.25 6.47 6.07
N SER A 73 -1.25 7.32 5.77
CA SER A 73 -0.35 7.11 4.62
C SER A 73 0.45 5.82 4.74
N TYR A 74 0.98 5.54 5.93
CA TYR A 74 1.71 4.31 6.19
C TYR A 74 0.82 3.06 6.01
N GLN A 75 -0.41 3.11 6.51
CA GLN A 75 -1.35 2.00 6.38
C GLN A 75 -1.81 1.80 4.93
N ALA A 76 -2.14 2.87 4.20
CA ALA A 76 -2.51 2.79 2.79
C ALA A 76 -1.36 2.22 1.94
N ALA A 77 -0.12 2.65 2.20
CA ALA A 77 1.08 2.13 1.52
C ALA A 77 1.33 0.64 1.85
N SER A 78 1.14 0.23 3.10
CA SER A 78 1.28 -1.17 3.52
C SER A 78 0.26 -2.07 2.83
N ASN A 79 -1.00 -1.62 2.71
CA ASN A 79 -2.04 -2.32 1.96
C ASN A 79 -1.74 -2.39 0.45
N ALA A 80 -1.25 -1.28 -0.12
CA ALA A 80 -0.84 -1.21 -1.51
C ALA A 80 0.29 -2.21 -1.82
N LYS A 81 1.29 -2.28 -0.94
CA LYS A 81 2.43 -3.20 -1.06
C LYS A 81 2.01 -4.67 -1.09
N ILE A 82 1.01 -5.07 -0.28
CA ILE A 82 0.52 -6.45 -0.25
C ILE A 82 -0.65 -6.69 -1.23
N GLY A 83 -1.14 -5.65 -1.93
CA GLY A 83 -2.20 -5.72 -2.93
C GLY A 83 -3.60 -6.08 -2.38
N ARG A 84 -3.82 -5.96 -1.06
CA ARG A 84 -5.10 -6.29 -0.40
C ARG A 84 -5.34 -5.42 0.82
N LEU A 85 -6.61 -5.36 1.29
CA LEU A 85 -6.95 -4.67 2.53
C LEU A 85 -6.66 -5.57 3.74
N SER A 86 -6.00 -4.98 4.73
CA SER A 86 -5.78 -5.57 6.05
C SER A 86 -5.50 -4.46 7.05
N HIS A 87 -6.12 -4.49 8.20
CA HIS A 87 -5.84 -3.58 9.31
C HIS A 87 -4.46 -3.82 9.93
N GLU A 88 -3.87 -5.00 9.69
CA GLU A 88 -2.61 -5.44 10.28
C GLU A 88 -1.39 -5.33 9.34
N SER A 89 -1.58 -4.86 8.09
CA SER A 89 -0.50 -4.84 7.09
C SER A 89 0.67 -3.91 7.47
N GLY A 90 0.38 -2.87 8.23
CA GLY A 90 1.36 -1.92 8.77
C GLY A 90 1.70 -2.13 10.26
N GLY A 91 1.46 -3.32 10.80
CA GLY A 91 1.46 -3.59 12.24
C GLY A 91 0.09 -3.38 12.87
N THR A 92 -0.06 -3.68 14.16
CA THR A 92 -1.37 -3.54 14.82
C THR A 92 -1.84 -2.09 14.82
N PHE A 93 -3.16 -1.89 14.80
CA PHE A 93 -3.72 -0.54 14.84
C PHE A 93 -3.30 0.21 16.11
N GLU A 94 -3.31 -0.47 17.26
CA GLU A 94 -2.88 0.07 18.56
C GLU A 94 -1.43 0.55 18.52
N ALA A 95 -0.51 -0.23 17.93
CA ALA A 95 0.89 0.15 17.81
C ALA A 95 1.07 1.40 16.93
N ARG A 96 0.33 1.47 15.81
CA ARG A 96 0.35 2.65 14.93
C ARG A 96 -0.22 3.89 15.61
N MET A 97 -1.29 3.75 16.39
CA MET A 97 -1.86 4.85 17.17
C MET A 97 -0.95 5.30 18.30
N ALA A 98 -0.26 4.38 18.98
CA ALA A 98 0.75 4.71 19.99
C ALA A 98 1.91 5.53 19.37
N GLN A 99 2.41 5.13 18.20
CA GLN A 99 3.46 5.85 17.47
C GLN A 99 3.00 7.25 17.01
N ALA A 100 1.71 7.39 16.69
CA ALA A 100 1.12 8.68 16.32
C ALA A 100 0.83 9.59 17.54
N GLY A 101 1.02 9.11 18.77
CA GLY A 101 0.77 9.86 20.01
C GLY A 101 -0.66 9.70 20.56
N PHE A 102 -1.45 8.76 20.02
CA PHE A 102 -2.86 8.54 20.38
C PHE A 102 -3.12 7.19 21.06
N GLY A 103 -2.11 6.55 21.65
CA GLY A 103 -2.23 5.19 22.19
C GLY A 103 -3.24 5.01 23.34
N ARG A 104 -3.73 6.11 23.95
CA ARG A 104 -4.76 6.10 25.00
C ARG A 104 -6.06 6.78 24.57
N ALA A 105 -6.13 7.30 23.36
CA ALA A 105 -7.30 7.99 22.86
C ALA A 105 -8.29 7.00 22.24
N TYR A 106 -9.57 7.41 22.16
CA TYR A 106 -10.49 6.76 21.24
C TYR A 106 -9.95 6.89 19.83
N ALA A 107 -9.91 5.80 19.09
CA ALA A 107 -9.42 5.81 17.72
C ALA A 107 -10.21 4.82 16.86
N ALA A 108 -10.28 5.12 15.57
CA ALA A 108 -10.94 4.25 14.59
C ALA A 108 -10.22 4.36 13.24
N GLU A 109 -10.29 3.29 12.45
CA GLU A 109 -9.73 3.21 11.13
C GLU A 109 -10.75 2.70 10.12
N ASN A 110 -10.86 3.37 8.98
CA ASN A 110 -11.59 2.89 7.82
C ASN A 110 -10.64 2.67 6.66
N LEU A 111 -10.70 1.49 6.06
CA LEU A 111 -9.93 1.13 4.87
C LEU A 111 -10.85 0.95 3.68
N SER A 112 -10.36 1.27 2.49
CA SER A 112 -11.06 0.99 1.24
C SER A 112 -10.06 0.82 0.10
N ALA A 113 -10.51 0.15 -0.98
CA ALA A 113 -9.71 0.00 -2.18
C ALA A 113 -10.56 0.19 -3.44
N GLY A 114 -9.92 0.68 -4.51
CA GLY A 114 -10.53 0.83 -5.83
C GLY A 114 -11.30 2.12 -6.08
N ALA A 115 -11.64 2.91 -5.05
CA ALA A 115 -12.32 4.19 -5.26
C ALA A 115 -11.42 5.21 -5.97
N ASN A 116 -11.97 5.97 -6.92
CA ASN A 116 -11.21 6.93 -7.71
C ASN A 116 -11.11 8.30 -7.02
N THR A 117 -12.11 8.68 -6.24
CA THR A 117 -12.21 9.99 -5.61
C THR A 117 -12.52 9.86 -4.12
N PHE A 118 -12.30 10.96 -3.38
CA PHE A 118 -12.67 11.02 -1.98
C PHE A 118 -14.20 10.90 -1.79
N ASP A 119 -14.99 11.53 -2.63
CA ASP A 119 -16.45 11.45 -2.53
C ASP A 119 -16.95 10.00 -2.71
N GLU A 120 -16.35 9.27 -3.65
CA GLU A 120 -16.68 7.87 -3.88
C GLU A 120 -16.34 7.00 -2.67
N VAL A 121 -15.15 7.15 -2.07
CA VAL A 121 -14.77 6.38 -0.89
C VAL A 121 -15.60 6.77 0.34
N LEU A 122 -15.89 8.05 0.53
CA LEU A 122 -16.74 8.53 1.61
C LEU A 122 -18.17 7.96 1.49
N ALA A 123 -18.73 7.92 0.27
CA ALA A 123 -20.03 7.31 0.04
C ALA A 123 -20.04 5.81 0.42
N ARG A 124 -19.00 5.07 0.05
CA ARG A 124 -18.84 3.65 0.44
C ARG A 124 -18.75 3.47 1.95
N TRP A 125 -17.98 4.32 2.66
CA TRP A 125 -17.87 4.26 4.11
C TRP A 125 -19.20 4.61 4.81
N LYS A 126 -19.96 5.58 4.29
CA LYS A 126 -21.31 5.90 4.81
C LYS A 126 -22.29 4.74 4.63
N ALA A 127 -22.20 4.01 3.53
CA ALA A 127 -23.08 2.88 3.23
C ALA A 127 -22.73 1.59 4.00
N SER A 128 -21.52 1.49 4.55
CA SER A 128 -21.07 0.34 5.33
C SER A 128 -21.33 0.57 6.83
N PRO A 129 -22.13 -0.28 7.52
CA PRO A 129 -22.47 -0.07 8.92
C PRO A 129 -21.25 0.11 9.84
N GLU A 130 -20.21 -0.73 9.68
CA GLU A 130 -19.02 -0.67 10.53
C GLU A 130 -18.18 0.59 10.26
N HIS A 131 -17.94 0.92 8.99
CA HIS A 131 -17.20 2.12 8.64
C HIS A 131 -17.97 3.39 9.03
N ASN A 132 -19.28 3.38 8.88
CA ASN A 132 -20.14 4.48 9.30
C ASN A 132 -20.08 4.69 10.82
N LYS A 133 -20.23 3.62 11.59
CA LYS A 133 -20.09 3.66 13.05
C LYS A 133 -18.77 4.29 13.48
N ASN A 134 -17.66 3.93 12.84
CA ASN A 134 -16.35 4.50 13.12
C ASN A 134 -16.31 6.02 12.93
N MET A 135 -16.89 6.54 11.85
CA MET A 135 -16.92 7.98 11.59
C MET A 135 -17.83 8.75 12.57
N LEU A 136 -18.75 8.07 13.23
CA LEU A 136 -19.75 8.67 14.13
C LEU A 136 -19.43 8.47 15.62
N ILE A 137 -18.23 7.99 15.99
CA ILE A 137 -17.81 7.95 17.39
C ILE A 137 -17.73 9.37 17.95
N PRO A 138 -18.48 9.70 19.03
CA PRO A 138 -18.59 11.07 19.51
C PRO A 138 -17.27 11.68 20.00
N GLN A 139 -16.36 10.85 20.54
CA GLN A 139 -15.10 11.26 21.15
C GLN A 139 -14.07 11.70 20.11
N LEU A 140 -14.25 11.38 18.83
CA LEU A 140 -13.27 11.69 17.78
C LEU A 140 -13.27 13.19 17.47
N LYS A 141 -12.07 13.78 17.48
CA LYS A 141 -11.83 15.22 17.27
C LYS A 141 -10.82 15.48 16.15
N ARG A 142 -10.03 14.50 15.79
CA ARG A 142 -8.92 14.62 14.84
C ARG A 142 -9.03 13.58 13.73
N VAL A 143 -8.50 13.91 12.56
CA VAL A 143 -8.57 13.05 11.38
C VAL A 143 -7.28 13.14 10.55
N GLY A 144 -6.90 12.00 9.99
CA GLY A 144 -5.93 11.89 8.91
C GLY A 144 -6.48 11.00 7.82
N ILE A 145 -6.25 11.37 6.59
CA ILE A 145 -6.66 10.59 5.43
C ILE A 145 -5.50 10.48 4.43
N ALA A 146 -5.41 9.34 3.77
CA ALA A 146 -4.43 9.13 2.72
C ALA A 146 -4.97 8.22 1.62
N ARG A 147 -4.42 8.42 0.43
CA ARG A 147 -4.58 7.53 -0.72
C ARG A 147 -3.20 7.17 -1.27
N VAL A 148 -3.04 5.91 -1.61
CA VAL A 148 -1.86 5.39 -2.31
C VAL A 148 -2.31 4.69 -3.57
N ASP A 149 -1.69 5.02 -4.69
CA ASP A 149 -1.91 4.37 -5.97
C ASP A 149 -0.86 3.28 -6.19
N ALA A 150 -1.33 2.11 -6.60
CA ALA A 150 -0.53 0.92 -6.90
C ALA A 150 -1.09 0.24 -8.17
N PRO A 151 -0.81 0.78 -9.34
CA PRO A 151 -1.45 0.38 -10.60
C PRO A 151 -1.24 -1.09 -10.96
N GLY A 152 -0.15 -1.72 -10.49
CA GLY A 152 0.13 -3.15 -10.67
C GLY A 152 -0.75 -4.08 -9.84
N THR A 153 -1.56 -3.56 -8.90
CA THR A 153 -2.45 -4.37 -8.07
C THR A 153 -3.85 -4.46 -8.65
N ARG A 154 -4.63 -5.48 -8.22
CA ARG A 154 -6.04 -5.65 -8.61
C ARG A 154 -6.88 -4.40 -8.34
N TYR A 155 -6.66 -3.75 -7.20
CA TYR A 155 -7.47 -2.60 -6.74
C TYR A 155 -6.95 -1.26 -7.24
N LYS A 156 -5.68 -1.15 -7.58
CA LYS A 156 -4.99 0.04 -8.09
C LYS A 156 -4.91 1.22 -7.13
N ARG A 157 -5.82 1.33 -6.15
CA ARG A 157 -5.91 2.45 -5.21
C ARG A 157 -6.27 1.95 -3.82
N PHE A 158 -5.58 2.48 -2.82
CA PHE A 158 -5.78 2.11 -1.41
C PHE A 158 -5.98 3.36 -0.59
N TRP A 159 -7.04 3.38 0.19
CA TRP A 159 -7.45 4.47 1.04
C TRP A 159 -7.39 4.07 2.50
N ALA A 160 -6.93 4.98 3.36
CA ALA A 160 -7.02 4.85 4.79
C ALA A 160 -7.51 6.16 5.39
N LEU A 161 -8.47 6.07 6.29
CA LEU A 161 -8.97 7.14 7.13
C LEU A 161 -8.69 6.73 8.58
N VAL A 162 -7.98 7.57 9.32
CA VAL A 162 -7.70 7.37 10.75
C VAL A 162 -8.30 8.54 11.51
N LEU A 163 -9.06 8.21 12.56
CA LEU A 163 -9.69 9.20 13.43
C LEU A 163 -9.24 8.94 14.86
N ALA A 164 -9.08 10.02 15.64
CA ALA A 164 -8.72 9.93 17.06
C ALA A 164 -9.41 10.98 17.91
N GLY A 165 -9.56 10.67 19.20
CA GLY A 165 -9.93 11.61 20.24
C GLY A 165 -8.82 12.61 20.51
N GLY A 166 -9.14 13.72 21.15
CA GLY A 166 -8.19 14.72 21.62
C GLY A 166 -7.66 14.37 23.01
#